data_52103908140f1b96f18622ee59e6c5ec
#
_entry.id   52103908140f1b96f18622ee59e6c5ec
#
_cell.length_a   1.000
_cell.length_b   1.000
_cell.length_c   1.000
_cell.angle_alpha   90.00
_cell.angle_beta   90.00
_cell.angle_gamma   90.00
#
_symmetry.space_group_name_H-M   'P 1'
#
loop_
_entity.id
_entity.type
_entity.pdbx_description
1 polymer ?
#
loop_
_entity_poly.entity_id
_entity_poly.type
_entity_poly.pdbx_seq_one_letter_code
_entity_poly.pdbx_strand_id
1 'polypeptide(L)'
;TNASKFEDPYEGMVPKPNIEHRVEKVQEIAGCDQDEAKSLLSFYDIEGVTSRTFVNCWNISRHESAALWEQYLESSQGVAVTSQVRDLREAILTDEDVKFGEIEYIDYNSDRIPEGPIPPLYHKRNSFEHENEFRVSLIPEKENNPKDGKYVPVDTGKLINEIYLPPSSRGWFFTLIGEVIETYDVDCEL
;
A
#
# COMPACT_ATOMS: atom_id res chain seq x y z
N THR A 1 7.02 3.43 -1.16
CA THR A 1 7.85 2.43 -0.43
C THR A 1 7.86 1.11 -1.20
N ASN A 2 8.94 0.31 -1.09
CA ASN A 2 8.98 -1.05 -1.64
C ASN A 2 8.15 -1.99 -0.76
N ALA A 3 7.30 -2.84 -1.39
CA ALA A 3 6.41 -3.73 -0.66
C ALA A 3 7.14 -4.82 0.16
N SER A 4 8.41 -5.12 -0.14
CA SER A 4 9.22 -6.02 0.69
C SER A 4 9.55 -5.46 2.09
N LYS A 5 9.20 -4.20 2.34
CA LYS A 5 9.41 -3.51 3.63
C LYS A 5 8.14 -3.47 4.50
N PHE A 6 7.12 -4.21 4.17
CA PHE A 6 5.97 -4.35 5.04
C PHE A 6 6.40 -4.89 6.41
N GLU A 7 5.89 -4.28 7.47
CA GLU A 7 6.21 -4.69 8.84
C GLU A 7 5.47 -5.98 9.24
N ASP A 8 4.24 -6.16 8.73
CA ASP A 8 3.48 -7.39 8.94
C ASP A 8 4.01 -8.51 8.05
N PRO A 9 4.52 -9.61 8.63
CA PRO A 9 5.05 -10.74 7.85
C PRO A 9 4.00 -11.46 6.98
N TYR A 10 2.70 -11.23 7.23
CA TYR A 10 1.62 -11.80 6.42
C TYR A 10 1.29 -10.94 5.21
N GLU A 11 1.67 -9.68 5.22
CA GLU A 11 1.34 -8.74 4.16
C GLU A 11 2.10 -9.08 2.88
N GLY A 12 1.37 -9.21 1.78
CA GLY A 12 1.92 -9.69 0.52
C GLY A 12 2.06 -11.21 0.43
N MET A 13 1.69 -11.98 1.47
CA MET A 13 1.70 -13.44 1.45
C MET A 13 0.38 -14.02 0.91
N VAL A 14 0.46 -15.27 0.48
CA VAL A 14 -0.70 -16.05 0.06
C VAL A 14 -1.32 -16.76 1.26
N PRO A 15 -2.64 -16.69 1.49
CA PRO A 15 -3.32 -17.38 2.57
C PRO A 15 -3.16 -18.89 2.52
N LYS A 16 -3.22 -19.52 3.70
CA LYS A 16 -3.07 -20.97 3.84
C LYS A 16 -4.01 -21.79 2.95
N PRO A 17 -5.33 -21.46 2.84
CA PRO A 17 -6.23 -22.22 1.97
C PRO A 17 -5.89 -22.11 0.47
N ASN A 18 -5.28 -20.99 0.03
CA ASN A 18 -4.77 -20.89 -1.33
C ASN A 18 -3.58 -21.83 -1.56
N ILE A 19 -2.66 -21.90 -0.60
CA ILE A 19 -1.49 -22.79 -0.68
C ILE A 19 -1.95 -24.25 -0.74
N GLU A 20 -2.88 -24.65 0.15
CA GLU A 20 -3.45 -26.01 0.18
C GLU A 20 -4.10 -26.36 -1.16
N HIS A 21 -4.93 -25.47 -1.71
CA HIS A 21 -5.55 -25.67 -3.02
C HIS A 21 -4.54 -25.79 -4.17
N ARG A 22 -3.45 -25.02 -4.16
CA ARG A 22 -2.39 -25.14 -5.16
C ARG A 22 -1.68 -26.49 -5.07
N VAL A 23 -1.42 -26.95 -3.85
CA VAL A 23 -0.82 -28.29 -3.62
C VAL A 23 -1.72 -29.37 -4.19
N GLU A 24 -3.03 -29.36 -3.88
CA GLU A 24 -4.00 -30.32 -4.41
C GLU A 24 -4.01 -30.33 -5.96
N LYS A 25 -4.05 -29.15 -6.58
CA LYS A 25 -4.00 -29.04 -8.05
C LYS A 25 -2.72 -29.61 -8.66
N VAL A 26 -1.57 -29.35 -8.04
CA VAL A 26 -0.29 -29.89 -8.53
C VAL A 26 -0.27 -31.40 -8.40
N GLN A 27 -0.76 -31.97 -7.30
CA GLN A 27 -0.90 -33.40 -7.11
C GLN A 27 -1.78 -34.05 -8.18
N GLU A 28 -2.94 -33.44 -8.49
CA GLU A 28 -3.85 -33.94 -9.54
C GLU A 28 -3.21 -33.93 -10.94
N ILE A 29 -2.49 -32.87 -11.28
CA ILE A 29 -1.90 -32.68 -12.62
C ILE A 29 -0.63 -33.51 -12.79
N ALA A 30 0.25 -33.52 -11.79
CA ALA A 30 1.55 -34.16 -11.86
C ALA A 30 1.54 -35.62 -11.39
N GLY A 31 0.49 -36.07 -10.70
CA GLY A 31 0.42 -37.41 -10.11
C GLY A 31 1.47 -37.64 -9.01
N CYS A 32 1.89 -36.60 -8.34
CA CYS A 32 2.94 -36.60 -7.33
C CYS A 32 2.38 -36.59 -5.90
N ASP A 33 3.23 -36.86 -4.91
CA ASP A 33 2.82 -36.73 -3.52
C ASP A 33 2.82 -35.27 -3.02
N GLN A 34 2.39 -35.07 -1.76
CA GLN A 34 2.23 -33.73 -1.18
C GLN A 34 3.56 -32.97 -1.03
N ASP A 35 4.64 -33.69 -0.71
CA ASP A 35 5.95 -33.06 -0.48
C ASP A 35 6.60 -32.68 -1.81
N GLU A 36 6.43 -33.51 -2.83
CA GLU A 36 6.84 -33.20 -4.20
C GLU A 36 6.05 -32.01 -4.75
N ALA A 37 4.73 -31.96 -4.53
CA ALA A 37 3.89 -30.84 -4.94
C ALA A 37 4.30 -29.52 -4.27
N LYS A 38 4.60 -29.53 -2.96
CA LYS A 38 5.14 -28.37 -2.24
C LYS A 38 6.49 -27.94 -2.78
N SER A 39 7.37 -28.89 -3.07
CA SER A 39 8.68 -28.59 -3.67
C SER A 39 8.53 -27.90 -5.02
N LEU A 40 7.63 -28.37 -5.87
CA LEU A 40 7.34 -27.71 -7.16
C LEU A 40 6.79 -26.29 -6.98
N LEU A 41 5.93 -26.07 -5.99
CA LEU A 41 5.37 -24.74 -5.69
C LEU A 41 6.38 -23.79 -5.08
N SER A 42 7.45 -24.26 -4.43
CA SER A 42 8.50 -23.39 -3.87
C SER A 42 9.26 -22.59 -4.94
N PHE A 43 9.18 -22.98 -6.20
CA PHE A 43 9.69 -22.20 -7.33
C PHE A 43 8.78 -21.03 -7.74
N TYR A 44 7.55 -20.96 -7.21
CA TYR A 44 6.66 -19.82 -7.44
C TYR A 44 7.03 -18.69 -6.49
N ASP A 45 7.86 -17.80 -7.00
CA ASP A 45 8.47 -16.69 -6.26
C ASP A 45 7.47 -15.53 -6.01
N ILE A 46 6.75 -15.61 -4.89
CA ILE A 46 5.91 -14.49 -4.42
C ILE A 46 6.78 -13.36 -3.86
N GLU A 47 7.92 -13.69 -3.26
CA GLU A 47 8.89 -12.70 -2.76
C GLU A 47 9.42 -11.83 -3.91
N GLY A 48 9.56 -12.38 -5.11
CA GLY A 48 9.93 -11.63 -6.30
C GLY A 48 8.92 -10.58 -6.73
N VAL A 49 7.62 -10.75 -6.41
CA VAL A 49 6.60 -9.74 -6.71
C VAL A 49 6.64 -8.61 -5.69
N THR A 50 6.68 -8.91 -4.40
CA THR A 50 6.75 -7.89 -3.34
C THR A 50 8.02 -7.06 -3.45
N SER A 51 9.16 -7.70 -3.73
CA SER A 51 10.46 -7.00 -3.89
C SER A 51 10.51 -6.06 -5.10
N ARG A 52 9.63 -6.25 -6.09
CA ARG A 52 9.54 -5.40 -7.30
C ARG A 52 8.38 -4.43 -7.29
N THR A 53 7.50 -4.51 -6.28
CA THR A 53 6.32 -3.65 -6.20
C THR A 53 6.58 -2.47 -5.27
N PHE A 54 6.15 -1.31 -5.69
CA PHE A 54 6.12 -0.10 -4.87
C PHE A 54 4.70 0.21 -4.49
N VAL A 55 4.50 0.62 -3.24
CA VAL A 55 3.19 0.95 -2.69
C VAL A 55 3.19 2.33 -2.06
N ASN A 56 2.04 2.98 -2.13
CA ASN A 56 1.71 4.18 -1.40
C ASN A 56 0.33 3.96 -0.77
N CYS A 57 0.28 4.04 0.56
CA CYS A 57 -0.88 3.69 1.36
C CYS A 57 -1.59 4.96 1.83
N TRP A 58 -2.90 4.97 1.74
CA TRP A 58 -3.81 6.02 2.16
C TRP A 58 -4.84 5.46 3.11
N ASN A 59 -5.35 6.26 4.02
CA ASN A 59 -6.50 5.91 4.85
C ASN A 59 -7.78 6.44 4.22
N ILE A 60 -8.83 5.61 4.14
CA ILE A 60 -10.16 6.03 3.72
C ILE A 60 -10.90 6.54 4.95
N SER A 61 -11.06 7.86 5.06
CA SER A 61 -11.78 8.46 6.16
C SER A 61 -12.50 9.74 5.70
N ARG A 62 -13.55 10.10 6.44
CA ARG A 62 -14.24 11.39 6.28
C ARG A 62 -13.77 12.44 7.30
N HIS A 63 -12.99 12.00 8.28
CA HIS A 63 -12.52 12.83 9.39
C HIS A 63 -11.08 12.40 9.73
N GLU A 64 -10.34 13.31 10.33
CA GLU A 64 -9.03 12.97 10.90
C GLU A 64 -9.17 11.87 11.97
N SER A 65 -8.12 11.10 12.14
CA SER A 65 -8.06 10.02 13.13
C SER A 65 -6.98 10.31 14.17
N ALA A 66 -7.39 10.47 15.43
CA ALA A 66 -6.44 10.63 16.54
C ALA A 66 -5.49 9.43 16.65
N ALA A 67 -5.98 8.21 16.38
CA ALA A 67 -5.16 7.01 16.41
C ALA A 67 -4.08 7.02 15.31
N LEU A 68 -4.40 7.52 14.11
CA LEU A 68 -3.41 7.65 13.04
C LEU A 68 -2.38 8.74 13.37
N TRP A 69 -2.79 9.84 14.00
CA TRP A 69 -1.84 10.82 14.49
C TRP A 69 -0.86 10.21 15.48
N GLU A 70 -1.33 9.41 16.44
CA GLU A 70 -0.47 8.73 17.42
C GLU A 70 0.45 7.68 16.75
N GLN A 71 -0.05 6.97 15.76
CA GLN A 71 0.71 5.92 15.06
C GLN A 71 1.82 6.47 14.17
N TYR A 72 1.55 7.56 13.44
CA TYR A 72 2.46 8.07 12.41
C TYR A 72 3.30 9.29 12.84
N LEU A 73 3.01 9.88 14.00
CA LEU A 73 3.77 11.02 14.50
C LEU A 73 4.68 10.64 15.65
N GLU A 74 5.97 10.71 15.42
CA GLU A 74 6.98 10.66 16.50
C GLU A 74 7.10 11.98 17.26
N SER A 75 6.59 13.07 16.70
CA SER A 75 6.62 14.42 17.28
C SER A 75 5.33 15.19 16.92
N SER A 76 5.11 16.35 17.53
CA SER A 76 3.99 17.24 17.16
C SER A 76 4.17 17.98 15.81
N GLN A 77 5.13 17.56 15.00
CA GLN A 77 5.47 18.18 13.73
C GLN A 77 5.24 17.19 12.59
N GLY A 78 4.09 17.26 12.00
CA GLY A 78 3.71 16.47 10.83
C GLY A 78 2.51 17.08 10.16
N VAL A 79 2.20 16.61 8.97
CA VAL A 79 1.03 17.01 8.20
C VAL A 79 0.31 15.77 7.71
N ALA A 80 -1.01 15.83 7.64
CA ALA A 80 -1.81 14.91 6.87
C ALA A 80 -2.35 15.64 5.65
N VAL A 81 -2.24 15.01 4.49
CA VAL A 81 -2.82 15.51 3.24
C VAL A 81 -4.06 14.72 2.90
N THR A 82 -5.08 15.38 2.37
CA THR A 82 -6.26 14.70 1.84
C THR A 82 -6.32 14.79 0.33
N SER A 83 -6.93 13.79 -0.27
CA SER A 83 -7.20 13.72 -1.69
C SER A 83 -8.48 12.93 -1.94
N GLN A 84 -9.09 13.12 -3.10
CA GLN A 84 -10.10 12.20 -3.60
C GLN A 84 -9.45 11.15 -4.51
N VAL A 85 -10.02 9.94 -4.54
CA VAL A 85 -9.50 8.86 -5.40
C VAL A 85 -9.38 9.27 -6.88
N ARG A 86 -10.33 10.08 -7.36
CA ARG A 86 -10.27 10.63 -8.72
C ARG A 86 -9.05 11.53 -8.90
N ASP A 87 -8.86 12.47 -7.98
CA ASP A 87 -7.81 13.47 -8.04
C ASP A 87 -6.42 12.82 -7.87
N LEU A 88 -6.30 11.85 -6.98
CA LEU A 88 -5.11 11.02 -6.82
C LEU A 88 -4.74 10.28 -8.12
N ARG A 89 -5.72 9.74 -8.86
CA ARG A 89 -5.49 9.08 -10.14
C ARG A 89 -5.03 10.06 -11.22
N GLU A 90 -5.67 11.22 -11.30
CA GLU A 90 -5.36 12.27 -12.28
C GLU A 90 -4.04 12.99 -11.99
N ALA A 91 -3.63 13.03 -10.73
CA ALA A 91 -2.39 13.67 -10.30
C ALA A 91 -1.12 12.89 -10.65
N ILE A 92 -1.21 11.58 -10.82
CA ILE A 92 -0.05 10.73 -11.09
C ILE A 92 0.40 10.89 -12.54
N LEU A 93 1.66 11.34 -12.74
CA LEU A 93 2.25 11.65 -14.04
C LEU A 93 3.27 10.57 -14.44
N THR A 94 2.77 9.39 -14.80
CA THR A 94 3.60 8.27 -15.27
C THR A 94 2.86 7.45 -16.32
N ASP A 95 3.61 6.90 -17.28
CA ASP A 95 3.09 5.95 -18.28
C ASP A 95 3.13 4.49 -17.76
N GLU A 96 3.67 4.27 -16.56
CA GLU A 96 3.73 2.94 -15.96
C GLU A 96 2.35 2.49 -15.46
N ASP A 97 2.13 1.17 -15.40
CA ASP A 97 0.87 0.58 -14.98
C ASP A 97 0.69 0.70 -13.45
N VAL A 98 -0.09 1.70 -13.04
CA VAL A 98 -0.44 1.96 -11.65
C VAL A 98 -1.79 1.33 -11.33
N LYS A 99 -1.83 0.53 -10.27
CA LYS A 99 -3.04 -0.09 -9.74
C LYS A 99 -3.54 0.65 -8.53
N PHE A 100 -4.85 0.68 -8.36
CA PHE A 100 -5.55 1.34 -7.26
C PHE A 100 -6.57 0.38 -6.68
N GLY A 101 -6.63 0.27 -5.37
CA GLY A 101 -7.63 -0.57 -4.71
C GLY A 101 -7.71 -0.35 -3.21
N GLU A 102 -8.88 -0.68 -2.67
CA GLU A 102 -9.07 -0.81 -1.23
C GLU A 102 -8.46 -2.12 -0.76
N ILE A 103 -7.94 -2.13 0.47
CA ILE A 103 -7.45 -3.36 1.10
C ILE A 103 -8.64 -4.17 1.60
N GLU A 104 -8.66 -5.45 1.26
CA GLU A 104 -9.59 -6.42 1.80
C GLU A 104 -8.97 -7.09 3.02
N TYR A 105 -9.69 -7.04 4.15
CA TYR A 105 -9.23 -7.62 5.41
C TYR A 105 -9.76 -9.03 5.57
N ILE A 106 -8.87 -9.98 5.83
CA ILE A 106 -9.16 -11.42 5.80
C ILE A 106 -8.53 -12.17 6.98
N ASP A 107 -9.01 -13.39 7.22
CA ASP A 107 -8.31 -14.39 8.04
C ASP A 107 -7.45 -15.29 7.14
N TYR A 108 -6.15 -15.16 7.22
CA TYR A 108 -5.18 -15.94 6.44
C TYR A 108 -5.23 -17.45 6.70
N ASN A 109 -5.92 -17.90 7.75
CA ASN A 109 -6.09 -19.31 8.05
C ASN A 109 -7.31 -19.93 7.38
N SER A 110 -8.36 -19.13 7.09
CA SER A 110 -9.66 -19.63 6.61
C SER A 110 -10.07 -19.08 5.26
N ASP A 111 -9.66 -17.86 4.93
CA ASP A 111 -10.14 -17.16 3.74
C ASP A 111 -9.24 -17.42 2.54
N ARG A 112 -9.82 -17.34 1.35
CA ARG A 112 -9.11 -17.45 0.07
C ARG A 112 -9.16 -16.14 -0.67
N ILE A 113 -8.05 -15.81 -1.32
CA ILE A 113 -7.94 -14.67 -2.23
C ILE A 113 -7.93 -15.14 -3.69
N PRO A 114 -8.22 -14.26 -4.65
CA PRO A 114 -8.05 -14.55 -6.07
C PRO A 114 -6.62 -15.00 -6.39
N GLU A 115 -6.46 -15.86 -7.39
CA GLU A 115 -5.14 -16.29 -7.84
C GLU A 115 -4.45 -15.18 -8.64
N GLY A 116 -3.15 -15.08 -8.45
CA GLY A 116 -2.31 -14.14 -9.19
C GLY A 116 -1.29 -13.43 -8.31
N PRO A 117 -0.42 -12.60 -8.92
CA PRO A 117 0.63 -11.90 -8.19
C PRO A 117 0.15 -10.62 -7.50
N ILE A 118 -0.94 -10.04 -7.94
CA ILE A 118 -1.47 -8.76 -7.43
C ILE A 118 -2.34 -8.92 -6.18
N PRO A 119 -3.28 -9.90 -6.09
CA PRO A 119 -4.16 -10.02 -4.94
C PRO A 119 -3.46 -10.03 -3.58
N PRO A 120 -2.32 -10.72 -3.36
CA PRO A 120 -1.63 -10.68 -2.07
C PRO A 120 -1.24 -9.28 -1.60
N LEU A 121 -1.05 -8.33 -2.52
CA LEU A 121 -0.70 -6.95 -2.22
C LEU A 121 -1.90 -6.10 -1.77
N TYR A 122 -3.13 -6.60 -1.92
CA TYR A 122 -4.38 -5.92 -1.59
C TYR A 122 -5.19 -6.64 -0.52
N HIS A 123 -4.54 -7.57 0.21
CA HIS A 123 -5.16 -8.26 1.35
C HIS A 123 -4.29 -8.09 2.58
N LYS A 124 -4.94 -7.94 3.73
CA LYS A 124 -4.31 -7.73 5.03
C LYS A 124 -5.07 -8.49 6.11
N ARG A 125 -4.44 -8.78 7.24
CA ARG A 125 -5.12 -9.45 8.34
C ARG A 125 -6.23 -8.59 8.95
N ASN A 126 -7.34 -9.18 9.36
CA ASN A 126 -8.46 -8.50 10.03
C ASN A 126 -8.03 -7.62 11.22
N SER A 127 -6.89 -7.94 11.88
CA SER A 127 -6.36 -7.12 12.97
C SER A 127 -5.96 -5.70 12.56
N PHE A 128 -5.81 -5.44 11.26
CA PHE A 128 -5.49 -4.13 10.68
C PHE A 128 -6.69 -3.41 10.04
N GLU A 129 -7.91 -3.94 10.20
CA GLU A 129 -9.13 -3.36 9.62
C GLU A 129 -9.35 -1.88 10.01
N HIS A 130 -8.84 -1.49 11.18
CA HIS A 130 -8.89 -0.11 11.66
C HIS A 130 -8.12 0.90 10.77
N GLU A 131 -7.19 0.43 9.96
CA GLU A 131 -6.44 1.28 9.03
C GLU A 131 -7.28 1.73 7.83
N ASN A 132 -8.34 0.98 7.48
CA ASN A 132 -9.23 1.28 6.35
C ASN A 132 -8.45 1.77 5.13
N GLU A 133 -7.51 0.91 4.67
CA GLU A 133 -6.46 1.31 3.74
C GLU A 133 -6.93 1.30 2.29
N PHE A 134 -6.56 2.35 1.56
CA PHE A 134 -6.57 2.42 0.10
C PHE A 134 -5.13 2.43 -0.42
N ARG A 135 -4.82 1.55 -1.34
CA ARG A 135 -3.47 1.35 -1.82
C ARG A 135 -3.30 1.72 -3.29
N VAL A 136 -2.24 2.45 -3.57
CA VAL A 136 -1.72 2.67 -4.90
C VAL A 136 -0.49 1.79 -5.06
N SER A 137 -0.45 0.93 -6.07
CA SER A 137 0.72 0.09 -6.34
C SER A 137 1.24 0.26 -7.76
N LEU A 138 2.55 0.12 -7.91
CA LEU A 138 3.25 0.21 -9.16
C LEU A 138 4.24 -0.96 -9.27
N ILE A 139 4.14 -1.72 -10.36
CA ILE A 139 5.08 -2.77 -10.71
C ILE A 139 5.83 -2.30 -11.96
N PRO A 140 7.09 -1.88 -11.85
CA PRO A 140 7.87 -1.42 -12.99
C PRO A 140 8.13 -2.54 -14.00
N GLU A 141 8.05 -2.21 -15.28
CA GLU A 141 8.38 -3.15 -16.36
C GLU A 141 9.88 -3.50 -16.44
N LYS A 142 10.74 -2.61 -15.93
CA LYS A 142 12.21 -2.75 -16.03
C LYS A 142 12.82 -3.16 -14.69
N GLU A 143 13.80 -4.07 -14.74
CA GLU A 143 14.48 -4.63 -13.56
C GLU A 143 15.30 -3.64 -12.72
N ASN A 144 15.43 -2.39 -13.11
CA ASN A 144 16.26 -1.42 -12.39
C ASN A 144 15.49 -0.77 -11.23
N ASN A 145 15.12 -1.59 -10.25
CA ASN A 145 14.31 -1.17 -9.11
C ASN A 145 15.16 -0.68 -7.94
N PRO A 146 14.98 0.56 -7.48
CA PRO A 146 15.62 1.04 -6.27
C PRO A 146 15.11 0.22 -5.06
N LYS A 147 16.03 -0.18 -4.18
CA LYS A 147 15.71 -1.06 -3.02
C LYS A 147 14.75 -0.45 -2.01
N ASP A 148 14.69 0.89 -1.93
CA ASP A 148 14.00 1.57 -0.83
C ASP A 148 12.66 2.15 -1.22
N GLY A 149 12.50 2.57 -2.45
CA GLY A 149 11.29 3.21 -2.94
C GLY A 149 11.50 3.81 -4.32
N LYS A 150 10.42 4.23 -4.96
CA LYS A 150 10.43 4.87 -6.26
C LYS A 150 9.68 6.19 -6.18
N TYR A 151 10.29 7.24 -6.68
CA TYR A 151 9.62 8.52 -6.86
C TYR A 151 8.82 8.50 -8.15
N VAL A 152 7.56 8.89 -8.04
CA VAL A 152 6.65 9.06 -9.18
C VAL A 152 6.27 10.53 -9.24
N PRO A 153 6.46 11.22 -10.38
CA PRO A 153 6.03 12.60 -10.54
C PRO A 153 4.52 12.73 -10.35
N VAL A 154 4.11 13.77 -9.64
CA VAL A 154 2.70 14.08 -9.40
C VAL A 154 2.42 15.57 -9.62
N ASP A 155 1.20 15.88 -10.03
CA ASP A 155 0.64 17.23 -10.02
C ASP A 155 0.12 17.50 -8.60
N THR A 156 0.87 18.27 -7.81
CA THR A 156 0.56 18.54 -6.41
C THR A 156 -0.72 19.36 -6.24
N GLY A 157 -1.04 20.26 -7.16
CA GLY A 157 -2.26 21.06 -7.15
C GLY A 157 -3.52 20.23 -7.37
N LYS A 158 -3.40 19.06 -8.04
CA LYS A 158 -4.50 18.10 -8.15
C LYS A 158 -4.54 17.11 -7.00
N LEU A 159 -3.34 16.72 -6.51
CA LEU A 159 -3.21 15.69 -5.49
C LEU A 159 -3.72 16.15 -4.13
N ILE A 160 -3.39 17.38 -3.73
CA ILE A 160 -3.62 17.88 -2.38
C ILE A 160 -4.87 18.75 -2.37
N ASN A 161 -5.94 18.27 -1.72
CA ASN A 161 -7.15 19.06 -1.53
C ASN A 161 -7.07 19.91 -0.24
N GLU A 162 -6.64 19.28 0.87
CA GLU A 162 -6.54 19.93 2.17
C GLU A 162 -5.29 19.42 2.89
N ILE A 163 -4.73 20.25 3.75
CA ILE A 163 -3.63 19.91 4.65
C ILE A 163 -4.10 20.05 6.09
N TYR A 164 -3.98 19.01 6.88
CA TYR A 164 -4.29 19.00 8.31
C TYR A 164 -3.01 19.00 9.13
N LEU A 165 -3.04 19.77 10.22
CA LEU A 165 -2.01 19.76 11.25
C LEU A 165 -2.52 19.04 12.49
N PRO A 166 -1.66 18.32 13.25
CA PRO A 166 -2.07 17.73 14.51
C PRO A 166 -2.68 18.76 15.45
N PRO A 167 -3.70 18.42 16.23
CA PRO A 167 -4.33 19.34 17.20
C PRO A 167 -3.34 19.92 18.22
N SER A 168 -2.20 19.22 18.46
CA SER A 168 -1.13 19.65 19.34
C SER A 168 -0.11 20.60 18.70
N SER A 169 -0.30 20.96 17.43
CA SER A 169 0.62 21.81 16.68
C SER A 169 0.75 23.19 17.29
N ARG A 170 1.99 23.70 17.32
CA ARG A 170 2.26 25.06 17.80
C ARG A 170 2.06 26.07 16.68
N GLY A 171 1.66 27.32 17.04
CA GLY A 171 1.37 28.38 16.07
C GLY A 171 2.50 28.65 15.06
N TRP A 172 3.76 28.54 15.45
CA TRP A 172 4.88 28.70 14.51
C TRP A 172 4.90 27.63 13.40
N PHE A 173 4.45 26.40 13.72
CA PHE A 173 4.40 25.31 12.73
C PHE A 173 3.30 25.57 11.71
N PHE A 174 2.15 26.09 12.14
CA PHE A 174 1.09 26.57 11.26
C PHE A 174 1.60 27.64 10.28
N THR A 175 2.33 28.65 10.80
CA THR A 175 2.93 29.69 9.97
C THR A 175 3.92 29.12 8.95
N LEU A 176 4.79 28.20 9.40
CA LEU A 176 5.76 27.55 8.52
C LEU A 176 5.09 26.78 7.37
N ILE A 177 4.04 26.01 7.67
CA ILE A 177 3.33 25.26 6.61
C ILE A 177 2.62 26.20 5.64
N GLY A 178 2.02 27.31 6.13
CA GLY A 178 1.47 28.35 5.26
C GLY A 178 2.51 28.95 4.31
N GLU A 179 3.71 29.28 4.81
CA GLU A 179 4.83 29.76 3.97
C GLU A 179 5.30 28.72 2.93
N VAL A 180 5.27 27.44 3.28
CA VAL A 180 5.60 26.33 2.33
C VAL A 180 4.54 26.26 1.23
N ILE A 181 3.25 26.27 1.59
CA ILE A 181 2.13 26.26 0.64
C ILE A 181 2.26 27.41 -0.36
N GLU A 182 2.49 28.64 0.14
CA GLU A 182 2.70 29.83 -0.71
C GLU A 182 3.95 29.70 -1.59
N THR A 183 5.07 29.22 -1.04
CA THR A 183 6.35 29.10 -1.78
C THR A 183 6.27 28.13 -2.95
N TYR A 184 5.51 27.06 -2.78
CA TYR A 184 5.37 26.01 -3.81
C TYR A 184 4.09 26.13 -4.62
N ASP A 185 3.31 27.21 -4.42
CA ASP A 185 2.06 27.49 -5.15
C ASP A 185 1.09 26.30 -5.13
N VAL A 186 0.91 25.71 -3.93
CA VAL A 186 -0.01 24.58 -3.75
C VAL A 186 -1.41 25.14 -3.48
N ASP A 187 -2.34 24.87 -4.40
CA ASP A 187 -3.75 25.30 -4.24
C ASP A 187 -4.51 24.33 -3.33
N CYS A 188 -4.46 24.57 -2.02
CA CYS A 188 -5.11 23.73 -1.01
C CYS A 188 -5.57 24.56 0.19
N GLU A 189 -6.50 23.99 0.97
CA GLU A 189 -6.92 24.52 2.27
C GLU A 189 -5.97 24.02 3.39
N LEU A 190 -5.73 24.89 4.42
CA LEU A 190 -4.91 24.58 5.59
C LEU A 190 -5.74 24.75 6.87
#